data_fbada2fa8ab42c0ceeb8ea438b580851
#
_entry.id   fbada2fa8ab42c0ceeb8ea438b580851
#
_cell.length_a   1.000
_cell.length_b   1.000
_cell.length_c   1.000
_cell.angle_alpha   90.00
_cell.angle_beta   90.00
_cell.angle_gamma   90.00
#
_symmetry.space_group_name_H-M   'P 1'
#
loop_
_entity.id
_entity.type
_entity.pdbx_description
1 polymer ?
#
loop_
_entity_poly.entity_id
_entity_poly.type
_entity_poly.pdbx_seq_one_letter_code
_entity_poly.pdbx_strand_id
1 'polypeptide(L)'
;MTNKYRNQKVVTPHGTFDSKREYRRYQELMLLQRAGKISELRRQVKYELLPSQRLNGKCVERPLYYIADFVYTQDGETVVEDVKGYRDPASAGYAKYVIKRKLMLYRYGIRVREVG
;
A
#
# COMPACT_ATOMS: atom_id res chain seq x y z
N MET A 1 -25.15 -9.83 8.62
CA MET A 1 -23.99 -10.71 8.77
C MET A 1 -22.75 -9.89 9.08
N THR A 2 -22.00 -10.36 10.02
CA THR A 2 -20.78 -9.68 10.42
C THR A 2 -19.57 -10.42 9.90
N ASN A 3 -18.62 -9.68 9.39
CA ASN A 3 -17.35 -10.25 8.96
C ASN A 3 -16.24 -9.68 9.84
N LYS A 4 -15.72 -10.51 10.71
CA LYS A 4 -14.71 -10.08 11.68
C LYS A 4 -13.38 -9.71 11.03
N TYR A 5 -13.14 -10.12 9.81
CA TYR A 5 -11.91 -9.81 9.09
C TYR A 5 -12.04 -8.55 8.25
N ARG A 6 -13.25 -8.02 8.14
CA ARG A 6 -13.49 -6.83 7.32
C ARG A 6 -13.37 -5.59 8.19
N ASN A 7 -12.50 -4.71 7.77
CA ASN A 7 -12.42 -3.39 8.37
C ASN A 7 -13.56 -2.53 7.83
N GLN A 8 -14.14 -1.73 8.71
CA GLN A 8 -15.14 -0.77 8.30
C GLN A 8 -14.46 0.43 7.67
N LYS A 9 -14.97 0.88 6.55
CA LYS A 9 -14.48 2.09 5.92
C LYS A 9 -14.80 3.30 6.79
N VAL A 10 -13.88 4.25 6.79
CA VAL A 10 -13.99 5.47 7.58
C VAL A 10 -14.05 6.64 6.63
N VAL A 11 -15.15 7.39 6.69
CA VAL A 11 -15.32 8.60 5.86
C VAL A 11 -14.89 9.79 6.70
N THR A 12 -13.97 10.59 6.16
CA THR A 12 -13.38 11.72 6.87
C THR A 12 -13.32 12.94 5.94
N PRO A 13 -13.04 14.13 6.49
CA PRO A 13 -12.80 15.30 5.63
C PRO A 13 -11.64 15.12 4.66
N HIS A 14 -10.75 14.17 4.93
CA HIS A 14 -9.59 13.89 4.08
C HIS A 14 -9.83 12.76 3.09
N GLY A 15 -11.06 12.25 3.02
CA GLY A 15 -11.42 11.17 2.13
C GLY A 15 -11.82 9.91 2.88
N THR A 16 -12.01 8.83 2.14
CA THR A 16 -12.42 7.55 2.70
C THR A 16 -11.21 6.65 2.89
N PHE A 17 -11.13 6.04 4.06
CA PHE A 17 -10.05 5.12 4.41
C PHE A 17 -10.62 3.72 4.60
N ASP A 18 -9.82 2.72 4.26
CA ASP A 18 -10.27 1.32 4.33
C ASP A 18 -10.43 0.83 5.77
N SER A 19 -9.80 1.49 6.73
CA SER A 19 -9.91 1.10 8.13
C SER A 19 -9.59 2.28 9.04
N LYS A 20 -9.99 2.16 10.32
CA LYS A 20 -9.62 3.14 11.34
C LYS A 20 -8.11 3.16 11.55
N ARG A 21 -7.46 2.01 11.42
CA ARG A 21 -6.00 1.88 11.57
C ARG A 21 -5.29 2.69 10.49
N GLU A 22 -5.75 2.59 9.26
CA GLU A 22 -5.18 3.35 8.16
C GLU A 22 -5.37 4.86 8.36
N TYR A 23 -6.55 5.28 8.80
CA TYR A 23 -6.82 6.69 9.06
C TYR A 23 -5.94 7.21 10.19
N ARG A 24 -5.76 6.44 11.25
CA ARG A 24 -4.89 6.83 12.37
C ARG A 24 -3.46 7.04 11.87
N ARG A 25 -2.96 6.11 11.03
CA ARG A 25 -1.62 6.26 10.48
C ARG A 25 -1.51 7.50 9.62
N TYR A 26 -2.52 7.79 8.83
CA TYR A 26 -2.55 9.01 8.02
C TYR A 26 -2.41 10.26 8.88
N GLN A 27 -3.13 10.30 9.99
CA GLN A 27 -3.05 11.45 10.89
C GLN A 27 -1.64 11.60 11.48
N GLU A 28 -1.01 10.48 11.85
CA GLU A 28 0.38 10.51 12.32
C GLU A 28 1.33 11.05 11.26
N LEU A 29 1.18 10.58 10.03
CA LEU A 29 2.03 11.01 8.93
C LEU A 29 1.82 12.50 8.60
N MET A 30 0.58 12.97 8.68
CA MET A 30 0.29 14.38 8.47
C MET A 30 0.98 15.26 9.50
N LEU A 31 1.01 14.82 10.77
CA LEU A 31 1.73 15.55 11.80
C LEU A 31 3.23 15.56 11.52
N LEU A 32 3.79 14.44 11.10
CA LEU A 32 5.21 14.37 10.74
C LEU A 32 5.54 15.29 9.56
N GLN A 33 4.67 15.35 8.58
CA GLN A 33 4.88 16.22 7.43
C GLN A 33 4.82 17.69 7.85
N ARG A 34 3.85 18.04 8.70
CA ARG A 34 3.74 19.41 9.19
C ARG A 34 4.96 19.81 10.00
N ALA A 35 5.55 18.85 10.73
CA ALA A 35 6.76 19.09 11.52
C ALA A 35 8.04 19.08 10.66
N GLY A 36 7.93 18.82 9.36
CA GLY A 36 9.07 18.80 8.46
C GLY A 36 9.90 17.53 8.54
N LYS A 37 9.38 16.47 9.17
CA LYS A 37 10.10 15.21 9.30
C LYS A 37 10.00 14.37 8.03
N ILE A 38 8.90 14.51 7.28
CA ILE A 38 8.69 13.87 6.00
C ILE A 38 8.09 14.88 5.04
N SER A 39 8.08 14.54 3.75
CA SER A 39 7.50 15.41 2.72
C SER A 39 6.84 14.56 1.65
N GLU A 40 6.04 15.22 0.80
CA GLU A 40 5.40 14.59 -0.36
C GLU A 40 4.55 13.39 0.00
N LEU A 41 3.80 13.50 1.09
CA LEU A 41 2.89 12.42 1.52
C LEU A 41 1.78 12.23 0.50
N ARG A 42 1.62 10.99 0.04
CA ARG A 42 0.57 10.59 -0.90
C ARG A 42 -0.07 9.31 -0.42
N ARG A 43 -1.34 9.15 -0.78
CA ARG A 43 -2.14 7.97 -0.43
C ARG A 43 -2.43 7.16 -1.68
N GLN A 44 -2.58 5.83 -1.48
CA GLN A 44 -3.09 4.93 -2.51
C GLN A 44 -2.31 5.08 -3.81
N VAL A 45 -0.99 4.96 -3.72
CA VAL A 45 -0.10 5.11 -4.86
C VAL A 45 0.04 3.77 -5.57
N LYS A 46 -0.19 3.79 -6.87
CA LYS A 46 -0.21 2.59 -7.70
C LYS A 46 1.16 2.35 -8.34
N TYR A 47 1.69 1.16 -8.12
CA TYR A 47 2.95 0.72 -8.74
C TYR A 47 2.69 -0.44 -9.68
N GLU A 48 3.19 -0.35 -10.91
CA GLU A 48 3.10 -1.48 -11.83
C GLU A 48 4.20 -2.47 -11.50
N LEU A 49 3.82 -3.71 -11.20
CA LEU A 49 4.77 -4.76 -10.87
C LEU A 49 5.12 -5.60 -12.10
N LEU A 50 4.13 -5.91 -12.92
CA LEU A 50 4.31 -6.63 -14.17
C LEU A 50 3.51 -5.92 -15.24
N PRO A 51 4.06 -5.75 -16.44
CA PRO A 51 3.30 -5.17 -17.55
C PRO A 51 2.32 -6.18 -18.11
N SER A 52 1.39 -5.71 -18.94
CA SER A 52 0.57 -6.63 -19.72
C SER A 52 1.48 -7.46 -20.61
N GLN A 53 1.05 -8.70 -20.87
CA GLN A 53 1.83 -9.64 -21.68
C GLN A 53 1.02 -10.08 -22.86
N ARG A 54 1.66 -10.14 -24.01
CA ARG A 54 0.99 -10.45 -25.28
C ARG A 54 1.64 -11.64 -25.95
N LEU A 55 0.79 -12.45 -26.60
CA LEU A 55 1.23 -13.52 -27.49
C LEU A 55 0.48 -13.33 -28.79
N ASN A 56 1.23 -13.35 -29.92
CA ASN A 56 0.66 -13.19 -31.24
C ASN A 56 -0.25 -11.96 -31.36
N GLY A 57 0.16 -10.86 -30.76
CA GLY A 57 -0.58 -9.61 -30.82
C GLY A 57 -1.77 -9.50 -29.88
N LYS A 58 -2.06 -10.55 -29.10
CA LYS A 58 -3.19 -10.54 -28.16
C LYS A 58 -2.70 -10.44 -26.74
N CYS A 59 -3.39 -9.63 -25.94
CA CYS A 59 -3.10 -9.54 -24.52
C CYS A 59 -3.60 -10.80 -23.82
N VAL A 60 -2.68 -11.60 -23.29
CA VAL A 60 -3.02 -12.84 -22.60
C VAL A 60 -2.93 -12.69 -21.09
N GLU A 61 -2.18 -11.70 -20.60
CA GLU A 61 -2.12 -11.38 -19.18
C GLU A 61 -2.23 -9.89 -19.00
N ARG A 62 -3.02 -9.48 -18.01
CA ARG A 62 -3.16 -8.08 -17.64
C ARG A 62 -2.01 -7.66 -16.75
N PRO A 63 -1.74 -6.35 -16.63
CA PRO A 63 -0.70 -5.89 -15.73
C PRO A 63 -1.05 -6.23 -14.29
N LEU A 64 -0.01 -6.39 -13.48
CA LEU A 64 -0.15 -6.60 -12.04
C LEU A 64 0.30 -5.33 -11.34
N TYR A 65 -0.54 -4.83 -10.42
CA TYR A 65 -0.26 -3.61 -9.67
C TYR A 65 -0.20 -3.87 -8.18
N TYR A 66 0.57 -3.04 -7.49
CA TYR A 66 0.52 -2.92 -6.05
C TYR A 66 0.05 -1.51 -5.72
N ILE A 67 -0.90 -1.39 -4.82
CA ILE A 67 -1.38 -0.09 -4.37
C ILE A 67 -0.90 0.11 -2.93
N ALA A 68 0.03 1.04 -2.76
CA ALA A 68 0.59 1.35 -1.45
C ALA A 68 -0.35 2.26 -0.69
N ASP A 69 -0.51 2.01 0.61
CA ASP A 69 -1.37 2.86 1.43
C ASP A 69 -0.79 4.27 1.54
N PHE A 70 0.51 4.39 1.79
CA PHE A 70 1.18 5.67 1.92
C PHE A 70 2.55 5.65 1.27
N VAL A 71 2.90 6.77 0.62
CA VAL A 71 4.23 6.98 0.06
C VAL A 71 4.65 8.40 0.45
N TYR A 72 5.89 8.54 0.89
CA TYR A 72 6.42 9.84 1.25
C TYR A 72 7.93 9.84 1.13
N THR A 73 8.53 11.00 1.28
CA THR A 73 9.99 11.17 1.26
C THR A 73 10.47 11.42 2.68
N GLN A 74 11.49 10.70 3.09
CA GLN A 74 12.13 10.87 4.39
C GLN A 74 13.64 10.76 4.19
N ASP A 75 14.36 11.79 4.63
CA ASP A 75 15.82 11.85 4.50
C ASP A 75 16.29 11.59 3.06
N GLY A 76 15.54 12.14 2.09
CA GLY A 76 15.89 12.01 0.68
C GLY A 76 15.50 10.69 0.04
N GLU A 77 14.87 9.79 0.77
CA GLU A 77 14.49 8.47 0.26
C GLU A 77 12.99 8.31 0.20
N THR A 78 12.54 7.53 -0.79
CA THR A 78 11.13 7.18 -0.91
C THR A 78 10.79 6.08 0.08
N VAL A 79 9.80 6.32 0.93
CA VAL A 79 9.29 5.34 1.88
C VAL A 79 7.91 4.91 1.42
N VAL A 80 7.68 3.60 1.37
CA VAL A 80 6.40 3.01 0.99
C VAL A 80 5.88 2.23 2.17
N GLU A 81 4.66 2.56 2.62
CA GLU A 81 4.04 1.92 3.78
C GLU A 81 2.79 1.18 3.39
N ASP A 82 2.61 0.04 4.03
CA ASP A 82 1.37 -0.74 3.93
C ASP A 82 0.88 -1.00 5.36
N VAL A 83 -0.38 -0.62 5.62
CA VAL A 83 -0.95 -0.78 6.96
C VAL A 83 -1.54 -2.18 7.07
N LYS A 84 -0.99 -2.98 7.98
CA LYS A 84 -1.38 -4.38 8.15
C LYS A 84 -1.90 -4.63 9.55
N GLY A 85 -3.22 -4.80 9.68
CA GLY A 85 -3.80 -5.23 10.94
C GLY A 85 -3.75 -6.73 11.11
N TYR A 86 -3.69 -7.47 10.02
CA TYR A 86 -3.77 -8.92 10.02
C TYR A 86 -2.65 -9.50 9.15
N ARG A 87 -1.81 -10.32 9.75
CA ARG A 87 -0.61 -10.83 9.09
C ARG A 87 -0.50 -12.36 9.14
N ASP A 88 -1.61 -13.05 8.99
CA ASP A 88 -1.61 -14.51 9.01
C ASP A 88 -1.08 -15.04 7.67
N PRO A 89 0.07 -15.74 7.67
CA PRO A 89 0.63 -16.28 6.42
C PRO A 89 -0.30 -17.28 5.72
N ALA A 90 -1.22 -17.89 6.46
CA ALA A 90 -2.19 -18.80 5.87
C ALA A 90 -3.32 -18.07 5.15
N SER A 91 -3.46 -16.76 5.37
CA SER A 91 -4.48 -15.96 4.71
C SER A 91 -4.11 -15.73 3.26
N ALA A 92 -5.05 -15.95 2.34
CA ALA A 92 -4.83 -15.72 0.92
C ALA A 92 -4.49 -14.25 0.64
N GLY A 93 -5.13 -13.34 1.38
CA GLY A 93 -4.87 -11.91 1.20
C GLY A 93 -3.46 -11.52 1.58
N TYR A 94 -2.97 -12.03 2.70
CA TYR A 94 -1.61 -11.72 3.12
C TYR A 94 -0.58 -12.39 2.22
N ALA A 95 -0.85 -13.63 1.81
CA ALA A 95 0.06 -14.34 0.88
C ALA A 95 0.19 -13.59 -0.45
N LYS A 96 -0.93 -13.08 -0.96
CA LYS A 96 -0.92 -12.27 -2.18
C LYS A 96 -0.11 -11.00 -2.00
N TYR A 97 -0.27 -10.34 -0.86
CA TYR A 97 0.50 -9.15 -0.53
C TYR A 97 2.01 -9.46 -0.47
N VAL A 98 2.40 -10.59 0.12
CA VAL A 98 3.81 -10.96 0.23
C VAL A 98 4.45 -11.08 -1.16
N ILE A 99 3.73 -11.63 -2.13
CA ILE A 99 4.22 -11.71 -3.51
C ILE A 99 4.45 -10.31 -4.07
N LYS A 100 3.50 -9.42 -3.86
CA LYS A 100 3.62 -8.04 -4.34
C LYS A 100 4.75 -7.29 -3.66
N ARG A 101 4.94 -7.51 -2.36
CA ARG A 101 6.05 -6.91 -1.61
C ARG A 101 7.40 -7.33 -2.18
N LYS A 102 7.54 -8.63 -2.52
CA LYS A 102 8.77 -9.14 -3.12
C LYS A 102 9.01 -8.52 -4.50
N LEU A 103 7.96 -8.35 -5.27
CA LEU A 103 8.07 -7.73 -6.59
C LEU A 103 8.42 -6.26 -6.51
N MET A 104 7.93 -5.56 -5.49
CA MET A 104 8.31 -4.16 -5.25
C MET A 104 9.81 -4.04 -5.02
N LEU A 105 10.38 -4.94 -4.20
CA LEU A 105 11.80 -4.93 -3.94
C LEU A 105 12.59 -5.26 -5.21
N TYR A 106 12.15 -6.27 -5.95
CA TYR A 106 12.84 -6.70 -7.16
C TYR A 106 12.81 -5.61 -8.25
N ARG A 107 11.63 -5.03 -8.50
CA ARG A 107 11.45 -4.12 -9.62
C ARG A 107 11.93 -2.69 -9.32
N TYR A 108 11.66 -2.20 -8.12
CA TYR A 108 11.94 -0.81 -7.77
C TYR A 108 13.03 -0.63 -6.74
N GLY A 109 13.53 -1.72 -6.17
CA GLY A 109 14.47 -1.62 -5.06
C GLY A 109 13.86 -1.05 -3.80
N ILE A 110 12.55 -1.07 -3.68
CA ILE A 110 11.83 -0.51 -2.54
C ILE A 110 11.36 -1.63 -1.62
N ARG A 111 11.81 -1.59 -0.38
CA ARG A 111 11.32 -2.52 0.62
C ARG A 111 10.10 -1.90 1.29
N VAL A 112 8.93 -2.50 1.06
CA VAL A 112 7.69 -2.01 1.64
C VAL A 112 7.74 -2.15 3.17
N ARG A 113 7.40 -1.08 3.88
CA ARG A 113 7.38 -1.05 5.33
C ARG A 113 5.96 -1.38 5.80
N GLU A 114 5.83 -2.45 6.59
CA GLU A 114 4.54 -2.80 7.17
C GLU A 114 4.39 -2.08 8.49
N VAL A 115 3.26 -1.44 8.70
CA VAL A 115 2.94 -0.70 9.92
C VAL A 115 1.57 -1.11 10.43
N GLY A 116 1.32 -0.84 11.70
CA GLY A 116 0.03 -1.17 12.33
C GLY A 116 0.15 -2.12 13.50
#